data_1aeec561c5bfaf5e467b9fcbaddfc4fc
#
_entry.id   1aeec561c5bfaf5e467b9fcbaddfc4fc
#
_cell.length_a   1.000
_cell.length_b   1.000
_cell.length_c   1.000
_cell.angle_alpha   90.00
_cell.angle_beta   90.00
_cell.angle_gamma   90.00
#
_symmetry.space_group_name_H-M   'P 1'
#
loop_
_entity.id
_entity.type
_entity.pdbx_description
1 polymer ?
#
loop_
_entity_poly.entity_id
_entity_poly.type
_entity_poly.pdbx_seq_one_letter_code
_entity_poly.pdbx_strand_id
1 'polypeptide(L)'
;MKNLLEKIPDFYLSHWLLRLPLAIVFIQQGIAKIPVTIEDAQIFDLPYIVWWFVAYGELGAGLGLIGGGILSFSDKLVPWLGDLVTRFSGFTIGCIMTGVIWIGEPESFLEVILYDNFHVILWFGGLFFALRGSRT
;
A
#
# COMPACT_ATOMS: atom_id res chain seq x y z
N MET A 1 20.02 -15.10 28.12
CA MET A 1 19.58 -14.26 27.00
C MET A 1 18.19 -14.66 26.49
N LYS A 2 17.94 -15.95 26.28
CA LYS A 2 16.63 -16.47 25.85
C LYS A 2 15.49 -16.03 26.79
N ASN A 3 15.69 -16.11 28.08
CA ASN A 3 14.68 -15.73 29.11
C ASN A 3 14.41 -14.22 29.20
N LEU A 4 15.28 -13.38 28.66
CA LEU A 4 15.05 -11.93 28.64
C LEU A 4 14.17 -11.54 27.44
N LEU A 5 14.37 -12.23 26.30
CA LEU A 5 13.57 -12.00 25.11
C LEU A 5 12.12 -12.46 25.26
N GLU A 6 11.90 -13.53 26.05
CA GLU A 6 10.54 -14.01 26.36
C GLU A 6 9.73 -13.05 27.24
N LYS A 7 10.38 -12.06 27.88
CA LYS A 7 9.74 -11.03 28.71
C LYS A 7 9.30 -9.81 27.90
N ILE A 8 9.71 -9.71 26.64
CA ILE A 8 9.29 -8.63 25.77
C ILE A 8 7.86 -8.94 25.31
N PRO A 9 6.88 -8.06 25.62
CA PRO A 9 5.50 -8.33 25.23
C PRO A 9 5.35 -8.30 23.72
N ASP A 10 4.66 -9.30 23.17
CA ASP A 10 4.27 -9.31 21.78
C ASP A 10 3.14 -8.30 21.59
N PHE A 11 3.41 -7.31 20.72
CA PHE A 11 2.40 -6.32 20.35
C PHE A 11 1.69 -6.78 19.07
N TYR A 12 0.58 -7.49 19.21
CA TYR A 12 -0.17 -8.04 18.09
C TYR A 12 -0.75 -6.98 17.14
N LEU A 13 -0.88 -5.72 17.60
CA LEU A 13 -1.30 -4.58 16.80
C LEU A 13 -0.15 -3.88 16.07
N SER A 14 1.07 -4.43 16.15
CA SER A 14 2.27 -3.82 15.56
C SER A 14 2.14 -3.54 14.06
N HIS A 15 1.37 -4.34 13.33
CA HIS A 15 1.13 -4.10 11.90
C HIS A 15 0.45 -2.74 11.63
N TRP A 16 -0.27 -2.17 12.61
CA TRP A 16 -0.86 -0.85 12.48
C TRP A 16 0.18 0.28 12.41
N LEU A 17 1.38 0.06 12.95
CA LEU A 17 2.49 1.01 12.83
C LEU A 17 2.94 1.19 11.36
N LEU A 18 2.75 0.20 10.54
CA LEU A 18 3.00 0.28 9.09
C LEU A 18 1.71 0.54 8.31
N ARG A 19 0.60 -0.03 8.74
CA ARG A 19 -0.70 0.09 8.07
C ARG A 19 -1.20 1.52 8.00
N LEU A 20 -1.17 2.25 9.12
CA LEU A 20 -1.66 3.63 9.18
C LEU A 20 -0.85 4.60 8.29
N PRO A 21 0.48 4.69 8.41
CA PRO A 21 1.25 5.58 7.54
C PRO A 21 1.10 5.25 6.08
N LEU A 22 1.13 3.97 5.72
CA LEU A 22 0.98 3.53 4.35
C LEU A 22 -0.41 3.89 3.80
N ALA A 23 -1.46 3.62 4.57
CA ALA A 23 -2.82 3.98 4.17
C ALA A 23 -2.99 5.49 4.00
N ILE A 24 -2.45 6.30 4.90
CA ILE A 24 -2.51 7.76 4.83
C ILE A 24 -1.84 8.27 3.55
N VAL A 25 -0.66 7.78 3.22
CA VAL A 25 0.05 8.17 1.98
C VAL A 25 -0.82 7.87 0.75
N PHE A 26 -1.40 6.68 0.66
CA PHE A 26 -2.19 6.29 -0.51
C PHE A 26 -3.53 7.01 -0.59
N ILE A 27 -4.19 7.28 0.54
CA ILE A 27 -5.39 8.11 0.58
C ILE A 27 -5.07 9.53 0.11
N GLN A 28 -4.02 10.14 0.61
CA GLN A 28 -3.60 11.48 0.21
C GLN A 28 -3.26 11.56 -1.28
N GLN A 29 -2.51 10.59 -1.79
CA GLN A 29 -2.14 10.52 -3.20
C GLN A 29 -3.35 10.33 -4.11
N GLY A 30 -4.30 9.49 -3.71
CA GLY A 30 -5.53 9.29 -4.45
C GLY A 30 -6.39 10.55 -4.47
N ILE A 31 -6.62 11.18 -3.33
CA ILE A 31 -7.41 12.41 -3.22
C ILE A 31 -6.79 13.54 -4.04
N ALA A 32 -5.46 13.67 -4.02
CA ALA A 32 -4.75 14.72 -4.77
C ALA A 32 -4.95 14.63 -6.29
N LYS A 33 -5.32 13.44 -6.80
CA LYS A 33 -5.58 13.21 -8.24
C LYS A 33 -7.04 13.40 -8.63
N ILE A 34 -7.92 13.64 -7.67
CA ILE A 34 -9.35 13.84 -7.90
C ILE A 34 -9.67 15.35 -7.87
N PRO A 35 -10.42 15.89 -8.87
CA PRO A 35 -11.01 15.20 -10.02
C PRO A 35 -9.97 14.74 -11.05
N VAL A 36 -10.20 13.57 -11.62
CA VAL A 36 -9.30 12.98 -12.62
C VAL A 36 -9.51 13.68 -13.96
N THR A 37 -8.45 14.27 -14.51
CA THR A 37 -8.50 15.02 -15.76
C THR A 37 -7.59 14.44 -16.83
N ILE A 38 -7.90 14.73 -18.09
CA ILE A 38 -7.06 14.34 -19.23
C ILE A 38 -5.73 15.09 -19.19
N GLU A 39 -5.77 16.36 -18.81
CA GLU A 39 -4.60 17.22 -18.70
C GLU A 39 -3.57 16.67 -17.71
N ASP A 40 -4.03 16.24 -16.54
CA ASP A 40 -3.16 15.62 -15.53
C ASP A 40 -2.54 14.32 -16.03
N ALA A 41 -3.31 13.48 -16.73
CA ALA A 41 -2.80 12.26 -17.34
C ALA A 41 -1.70 12.55 -18.37
N GLN A 42 -1.88 13.59 -19.19
CA GLN A 42 -0.90 13.98 -20.21
C GLN A 42 0.42 14.47 -19.63
N ILE A 43 0.41 15.08 -18.43
CA ILE A 43 1.64 15.51 -17.74
C ILE A 43 2.58 14.30 -17.51
N PHE A 44 2.01 13.12 -17.27
CA PHE A 44 2.75 11.88 -17.04
C PHE A 44 2.83 10.98 -18.29
N ASP A 45 2.38 11.49 -19.43
CA ASP A 45 2.32 10.74 -20.70
C ASP A 45 1.54 9.42 -20.56
N LEU A 46 0.43 9.48 -19.84
CA LEU A 46 -0.44 8.33 -19.55
C LEU A 46 -1.80 8.46 -20.23
N PRO A 47 -2.39 7.33 -20.69
CA PRO A 47 -3.79 7.31 -21.05
C PRO A 47 -4.68 7.71 -19.87
N TYR A 48 -5.77 8.43 -20.15
CA TYR A 48 -6.73 8.86 -19.13
C TYR A 48 -7.23 7.69 -18.27
N ILE A 49 -7.55 6.56 -18.87
CA ILE A 49 -8.04 5.39 -18.14
C ILE A 49 -7.02 4.85 -17.15
N VAL A 50 -5.74 4.87 -17.50
CA VAL A 50 -4.65 4.44 -16.60
C VAL A 50 -4.55 5.40 -15.42
N TRP A 51 -4.60 6.70 -15.67
CA TRP A 51 -4.56 7.74 -14.63
C TRP A 51 -5.76 7.63 -13.68
N TRP A 52 -6.94 7.35 -14.24
CA TRP A 52 -8.16 7.10 -13.47
C TRP A 52 -7.99 5.90 -12.53
N PHE A 53 -7.49 4.77 -13.04
CA PHE A 53 -7.23 3.59 -12.21
C PHE A 53 -6.16 3.83 -11.15
N VAL A 54 -5.14 4.61 -11.44
CA VAL A 54 -4.12 4.99 -10.45
C VAL A 54 -4.76 5.80 -9.32
N ALA A 55 -5.52 6.84 -9.64
CA ALA A 55 -6.16 7.70 -8.64
C ALA A 55 -7.09 6.93 -7.70
N TYR A 56 -8.03 6.18 -8.27
CA TYR A 56 -8.98 5.40 -7.48
C TYR A 56 -8.37 4.14 -6.88
N GLY A 57 -7.39 3.56 -7.52
CA GLY A 57 -6.62 2.44 -6.97
C GLY A 57 -5.83 2.84 -5.71
N GLU A 58 -5.18 3.98 -5.71
CA GLU A 58 -4.49 4.53 -4.54
C GLU A 58 -5.46 4.80 -3.40
N LEU A 59 -6.56 5.51 -3.68
CA LEU A 59 -7.58 5.79 -2.68
C LEU A 59 -8.19 4.51 -2.12
N GLY A 60 -8.59 3.59 -3.00
CA GLY A 60 -9.18 2.30 -2.63
C GLY A 60 -8.21 1.42 -1.84
N ALA A 61 -6.95 1.38 -2.20
CA ALA A 61 -5.93 0.62 -1.49
C ALA A 61 -5.70 1.16 -0.08
N GLY A 62 -5.59 2.48 0.06
CA GLY A 62 -5.46 3.12 1.38
C GLY A 62 -6.65 2.84 2.29
N LEU A 63 -7.87 3.05 1.78
CA LEU A 63 -9.10 2.74 2.51
C LEU A 63 -9.22 1.24 2.80
N GLY A 64 -8.79 0.39 1.88
CA GLY A 64 -8.80 -1.06 2.04
C GLY A 64 -7.84 -1.54 3.13
N LEU A 65 -6.66 -0.93 3.28
CA LEU A 65 -5.75 -1.23 4.38
C LEU A 65 -6.39 -0.94 5.74
N ILE A 66 -7.03 0.21 5.88
CA ILE A 66 -7.72 0.58 7.12
C ILE A 66 -8.93 -0.33 7.34
N GLY A 67 -9.80 -0.45 6.34
CA GLY A 67 -11.00 -1.29 6.42
C GLY A 67 -10.70 -2.75 6.67
N GLY A 68 -9.71 -3.30 5.98
CA GLY A 68 -9.26 -4.69 6.20
C GLY A 68 -8.72 -4.91 7.61
N GLY A 69 -7.98 -3.92 8.14
CA GLY A 69 -7.52 -3.96 9.53
C GLY A 69 -8.66 -3.95 10.54
N ILE A 70 -9.66 -3.08 10.35
CA ILE A 70 -10.85 -3.00 11.21
C ILE A 70 -11.68 -4.28 11.14
N LEU A 71 -11.92 -4.81 9.95
CA LEU A 71 -12.66 -6.06 9.76
C LEU A 71 -11.99 -7.25 10.47
N SER A 72 -10.67 -7.24 10.55
CA SER A 72 -9.91 -8.30 11.21
C SER A 72 -10.09 -8.32 12.74
N PHE A 73 -10.52 -7.19 13.35
CA PHE A 73 -10.82 -7.13 14.78
C PHE A 73 -12.18 -7.70 15.16
N SER A 74 -13.07 -7.84 14.18
CA SER A 74 -14.45 -8.21 14.48
C SER A 74 -14.64 -9.71 14.45
N ASP A 75 -14.83 -10.31 15.61
CA ASP A 75 -15.20 -11.73 15.74
C ASP A 75 -16.60 -12.02 15.13
N LYS A 76 -17.42 -10.97 14.96
CA LYS A 76 -18.79 -11.07 14.43
C LYS A 76 -18.85 -10.93 12.91
N LEU A 77 -17.89 -10.23 12.32
CA LEU A 77 -17.75 -10.11 10.89
C LEU A 77 -16.73 -11.15 10.40
N VAL A 78 -16.75 -11.44 9.13
CA VAL A 78 -16.00 -12.53 8.52
C VAL A 78 -14.50 -12.20 8.55
N PRO A 79 -13.66 -12.77 9.45
CA PRO A 79 -12.24 -12.41 9.57
C PRO A 79 -11.45 -12.63 8.29
N TRP A 80 -11.83 -13.61 7.48
CA TRP A 80 -11.19 -13.87 6.19
C TRP A 80 -11.39 -12.72 5.21
N LEU A 81 -12.49 -11.97 5.32
CA LEU A 81 -12.75 -10.82 4.47
C LEU A 81 -11.74 -9.69 4.76
N GLY A 82 -11.45 -9.45 6.03
CA GLY A 82 -10.41 -8.48 6.42
C GLY A 82 -9.04 -8.86 5.90
N ASP A 83 -8.69 -10.13 5.94
CA ASP A 83 -7.43 -10.65 5.38
C ASP A 83 -7.40 -10.49 3.86
N LEU A 84 -8.48 -10.85 3.17
CA LEU A 84 -8.59 -10.73 1.72
C LEU A 84 -8.48 -9.26 1.25
N VAL A 85 -9.23 -8.37 1.90
CA VAL A 85 -9.19 -6.93 1.59
C VAL A 85 -7.79 -6.36 1.80
N THR A 86 -7.12 -6.73 2.89
CA THR A 86 -5.74 -6.30 3.16
C THR A 86 -4.77 -6.79 2.09
N ARG A 87 -4.85 -8.06 1.72
CA ARG A 87 -3.97 -8.63 0.67
C ARG A 87 -4.20 -7.99 -0.68
N PHE A 88 -5.45 -7.80 -1.06
CA PHE A 88 -5.80 -7.15 -2.31
C PHE A 88 -5.32 -5.69 -2.35
N SER A 89 -5.48 -4.97 -1.24
CA SER A 89 -4.96 -3.59 -1.10
C SER A 89 -3.45 -3.55 -1.24
N GLY A 90 -2.73 -4.45 -0.57
CA GLY A 90 -1.27 -4.56 -0.69
C GLY A 90 -0.81 -4.90 -2.10
N PHE A 91 -1.49 -5.80 -2.77
CA PHE A 91 -1.23 -6.14 -4.18
C PHE A 91 -1.45 -4.94 -5.10
N THR A 92 -2.52 -4.19 -4.90
CA THR A 92 -2.83 -2.98 -5.66
C THR A 92 -1.72 -1.93 -5.49
N ILE A 93 -1.25 -1.73 -4.27
CA ILE A 93 -0.11 -0.84 -3.97
C ILE A 93 1.14 -1.28 -4.72
N GLY A 94 1.45 -2.57 -4.69
CA GLY A 94 2.61 -3.13 -5.41
C GLY A 94 2.53 -2.88 -6.92
N CYS A 95 1.37 -3.09 -7.51
CA CYS A 95 1.14 -2.82 -8.93
C CYS A 95 1.29 -1.34 -9.27
N ILE A 96 0.68 -0.44 -8.49
CA ILE A 96 0.76 1.01 -8.71
C ILE A 96 2.21 1.48 -8.58
N MET A 97 2.91 1.08 -7.53
CA MET A 97 4.30 1.48 -7.31
C MET A 97 5.25 0.92 -8.38
N THR A 98 4.99 -0.27 -8.88
CA THR A 98 5.74 -0.80 -10.04
C THR A 98 5.58 0.12 -11.25
N GLY A 99 4.35 0.56 -11.53
CA GLY A 99 4.08 1.51 -12.62
C GLY A 99 4.74 2.86 -12.40
N VAL A 100 4.68 3.41 -11.19
CA VAL A 100 5.29 4.69 -10.83
C VAL A 100 6.81 4.66 -11.01
N ILE A 101 7.46 3.60 -10.54
CA ILE A 101 8.91 3.41 -10.70
C ILE A 101 9.27 3.28 -12.19
N TRP A 102 8.49 2.54 -12.95
CA TRP A 102 8.71 2.34 -14.39
C TRP A 102 8.62 3.65 -15.18
N ILE A 103 7.64 4.50 -14.85
CA ILE A 103 7.45 5.81 -15.50
C ILE A 103 8.65 6.74 -15.27
N GLY A 104 9.34 6.60 -14.15
CA GLY A 104 10.56 7.35 -13.86
C GLY A 104 11.75 7.00 -14.76
N GLU A 105 11.61 6.05 -15.68
CA GLU A 105 12.64 5.62 -16.63
C GLU A 105 14.01 5.38 -15.97
N PRO A 106 14.09 4.53 -14.93
CA PRO A 106 15.35 4.29 -14.25
C PRO A 106 16.35 3.58 -15.17
N GLU A 107 17.61 4.00 -15.12
CA GLU A 107 18.67 3.40 -15.93
C GLU A 107 19.03 1.98 -15.50
N SER A 108 18.84 1.68 -14.21
CA SER A 108 19.13 0.37 -13.65
C SER A 108 18.30 0.08 -12.39
N PHE A 109 18.20 -1.20 -12.04
CA PHE A 109 17.61 -1.64 -10.78
C PHE A 109 18.32 -1.07 -9.55
N LEU A 110 19.64 -0.98 -9.61
CA LEU A 110 20.45 -0.42 -8.55
C LEU A 110 20.15 1.06 -8.31
N GLU A 111 19.94 1.83 -9.37
CA GLU A 111 19.55 3.24 -9.29
C GLU A 111 18.23 3.40 -8.53
N VAL A 112 17.23 2.58 -8.83
CA VAL A 112 15.94 2.58 -8.13
C VAL A 112 16.12 2.36 -6.63
N ILE A 113 16.88 1.35 -6.25
CA ILE A 113 17.11 1.02 -4.84
C ILE A 113 17.85 2.14 -4.10
N LEU A 114 18.84 2.78 -4.74
CA LEU A 114 19.68 3.78 -4.09
C LEU A 114 19.07 5.17 -4.05
N TYR A 115 18.28 5.56 -5.06
CA TYR A 115 17.84 6.94 -5.23
C TYR A 115 16.32 7.13 -5.17
N ASP A 116 15.53 6.10 -5.41
CA ASP A 116 14.07 6.16 -5.34
C ASP A 116 13.54 5.46 -4.08
N ASN A 117 14.11 5.78 -2.96
CA ASN A 117 13.83 5.13 -1.67
C ASN A 117 12.37 5.21 -1.26
N PHE A 118 11.70 6.35 -1.54
CA PHE A 118 10.30 6.55 -1.15
C PHE A 118 9.37 5.55 -1.84
N HIS A 119 9.46 5.42 -3.16
CA HIS A 119 8.63 4.47 -3.90
C HIS A 119 8.98 3.03 -3.60
N VAL A 120 10.27 2.75 -3.37
CA VAL A 120 10.74 1.41 -2.96
C VAL A 120 10.15 1.01 -1.61
N ILE A 121 10.16 1.90 -0.62
CA ILE A 121 9.55 1.64 0.70
C ILE A 121 8.04 1.37 0.56
N LEU A 122 7.35 2.15 -0.24
CA LEU A 122 5.93 1.95 -0.51
C LEU A 122 5.65 0.61 -1.20
N TRP A 123 6.51 0.24 -2.15
CA TRP A 123 6.41 -1.05 -2.84
C TRP A 123 6.55 -2.23 -1.86
N PHE A 124 7.59 -2.19 -1.02
CA PHE A 124 7.79 -3.22 0.01
C PHE A 124 6.65 -3.24 1.04
N GLY A 125 6.11 -2.08 1.41
CA GLY A 125 4.94 -2.00 2.28
C GLY A 125 3.72 -2.68 1.67
N GLY A 126 3.47 -2.46 0.38
CA GLY A 126 2.42 -3.13 -0.37
C GLY A 126 2.62 -4.64 -0.42
N LEU A 127 3.82 -5.08 -0.76
CA LEU A 127 4.19 -6.49 -0.79
C LEU A 127 4.04 -7.16 0.57
N PHE A 128 4.43 -6.48 1.64
CA PHE A 128 4.26 -6.97 3.01
C PHE A 128 2.79 -7.33 3.29
N PHE A 129 1.87 -6.43 3.00
CA PHE A 129 0.44 -6.69 3.23
C PHE A 129 -0.17 -7.68 2.23
N ALA A 130 0.32 -7.72 0.99
CA ALA A 130 -0.11 -8.71 0.01
C ALA A 130 0.21 -10.14 0.45
N LEU A 131 1.41 -10.34 1.01
CA LEU A 131 1.89 -11.65 1.44
C LEU A 131 1.38 -12.04 2.84
N ARG A 132 1.39 -11.09 3.77
CA ARG A 132 0.98 -11.35 5.15
C ARG A 132 -0.53 -11.26 5.35
N GLY A 133 -1.19 -10.31 4.71
CA GLY A 133 -2.57 -9.99 5.01
C GLY A 133 -2.73 -9.39 6.40
N SER A 134 -3.83 -9.75 7.06
CA SER A 134 -4.14 -9.33 8.43
C SER A 134 -3.76 -10.36 9.49
N ARG A 135 -3.08 -11.43 9.10
CA ARG A 135 -2.68 -12.47 10.05
C ARG A 135 -1.59 -11.97 11.00
N THR A 136 -1.77 -12.30 12.23
CA THR A 136 -0.79 -12.05 13.28
C THR A 136 0.25 -13.15 13.36
#